data_6542b1b47cef08426b0fa2d32b96b2c2
#
_entry.id   6542b1b47cef08426b0fa2d32b96b2c2
#
_cell.length_a   1.000
_cell.length_b   1.000
_cell.length_c   1.000
_cell.angle_alpha   90.00
_cell.angle_beta   90.00
_cell.angle_gamma   90.00
#
_symmetry.space_group_name_H-M   'P 1'
#
loop_
_entity.id
_entity.type
_entity.pdbx_description
1 polymer ?
#
loop_
_entity_poly.entity_id
_entity_poly.type
_entity_poly.pdbx_seq_one_letter_code
_entity_poly.pdbx_strand_id
1 'polypeptide(L)'
;QLERLTNDLADRLRALNTNVAVITDVDAHRHAQLANDFAANLYLGIEARESQVCEIAYYHTEGFHSVPAHIYATLAAEAIERSAPWFKPVVNGMRLQVLRETTMPAVVCGFGPITRVIPHCAVLADDLVNALEIWVKTTSLKFKS
;
A
#
# COMPACT_ATOMS: atom_id res chain seq x y z
N GLN A 1 1.15 -15.11 -3.59
CA GLN A 1 2.05 -15.02 -4.75
C GLN A 1 3.11 -13.94 -4.61
N LEU A 2 2.79 -12.85 -3.92
CA LEU A 2 3.76 -11.80 -3.62
C LEU A 2 4.14 -11.80 -2.14
N GLU A 3 4.18 -12.97 -1.54
CA GLU A 3 4.54 -13.15 -0.13
C GLU A 3 5.96 -12.65 0.15
N ARG A 4 6.87 -12.83 -0.79
CA ARG A 4 8.24 -12.33 -0.64
C ARG A 4 8.26 -10.81 -0.49
N LEU A 5 7.50 -10.10 -1.32
CA LEU A 5 7.41 -8.65 -1.21
C LEU A 5 6.79 -8.24 0.12
N THR A 6 5.72 -8.89 0.53
CA THR A 6 5.05 -8.62 1.79
C THR A 6 5.99 -8.87 2.97
N ASN A 7 6.72 -9.97 2.95
CA ASN A 7 7.66 -10.31 4.02
C ASN A 7 8.85 -9.36 4.05
N ASP A 8 9.41 -9.01 2.90
CA ASP A 8 10.51 -8.03 2.82
C ASP A 8 10.06 -6.68 3.39
N LEU A 9 8.87 -6.26 3.03
CA LEU A 9 8.30 -5.01 3.52
C LEU A 9 8.10 -5.04 5.04
N ALA A 10 7.50 -6.12 5.55
CA ALA A 10 7.27 -6.28 6.98
C ALA A 10 8.58 -6.28 7.77
N ASP A 11 9.60 -6.98 7.27
CA ASP A 11 10.91 -7.04 7.93
C ASP A 11 11.56 -5.66 8.01
N ARG A 12 11.49 -4.89 6.93
CA ARG A 12 12.05 -3.54 6.90
C ARG A 12 11.33 -2.60 7.86
N LEU A 13 10.01 -2.69 7.91
CA LEU A 13 9.22 -1.85 8.82
C LEU A 13 9.50 -2.21 10.28
N ARG A 14 9.62 -3.49 10.59
CA ARG A 14 9.96 -3.94 11.96
C ARG A 14 11.35 -3.50 12.37
N ALA A 15 12.29 -3.48 11.43
CA ALA A 15 13.64 -2.96 11.68
C ALA A 15 13.63 -1.46 12.02
N LEU A 16 12.60 -0.74 11.59
CA LEU A 16 12.39 0.67 11.92
C LEU A 16 11.48 0.86 13.14
N ASN A 17 11.27 -0.20 13.93
CA ASN A 17 10.43 -0.20 15.12
C ASN A 17 8.95 0.08 14.84
N THR A 18 8.49 -0.22 13.62
CA THR A 18 7.09 -0.12 13.26
C THR A 18 6.35 -1.39 13.70
N ASN A 19 5.20 -1.23 14.29
CA ASN A 19 4.36 -2.36 14.69
C ASN A 19 3.59 -2.86 13.47
N VAL A 20 3.88 -4.10 13.04
CA VAL A 20 3.34 -4.66 11.79
C VAL A 20 2.61 -5.96 12.04
N ALA A 21 1.38 -6.05 11.54
CA ALA A 21 0.63 -7.29 11.44
C ALA A 21 0.54 -7.69 9.98
N VAL A 22 0.90 -8.93 9.65
CA VAL A 22 0.78 -9.47 8.30
C VAL A 22 -0.50 -10.30 8.22
N ILE A 23 -1.37 -9.96 7.28
CA ILE A 23 -2.64 -10.65 7.08
C ILE A 23 -2.52 -11.53 5.84
N THR A 24 -2.73 -12.84 6.01
CA THR A 24 -2.59 -13.81 4.93
C THR A 24 -3.93 -14.38 4.45
N ASP A 25 -5.03 -13.97 5.05
CA ASP A 25 -6.37 -14.38 4.63
C ASP A 25 -6.66 -13.87 3.21
N VAL A 26 -7.48 -14.61 2.44
CA VAL A 26 -7.80 -14.23 1.05
C VAL A 26 -9.10 -13.42 0.95
N ASP A 27 -9.88 -13.35 2.01
CA ASP A 27 -11.17 -12.66 2.03
C ASP A 27 -10.98 -11.17 2.36
N ALA A 28 -11.43 -10.30 1.47
CA ALA A 28 -11.32 -8.84 1.64
C ALA A 28 -12.03 -8.34 2.91
N HIS A 29 -13.20 -8.91 3.22
CA HIS A 29 -13.93 -8.55 4.44
C HIS A 29 -13.12 -8.90 5.68
N ARG A 30 -12.48 -10.08 5.67
CA ARG A 30 -11.65 -10.51 6.80
C ARG A 30 -10.40 -9.65 6.94
N HIS A 31 -9.79 -9.23 5.84
CA HIS A 31 -8.67 -8.29 5.86
C HIS A 31 -9.06 -6.99 6.57
N ALA A 32 -10.19 -6.40 6.18
CA ALA A 32 -10.67 -5.17 6.78
C ALA A 32 -10.94 -5.36 8.27
N GLN A 33 -11.60 -6.46 8.64
CA GLN A 33 -11.91 -6.75 10.03
C GLN A 33 -10.65 -6.89 10.88
N LEU A 34 -9.65 -7.64 10.40
CA LEU A 34 -8.39 -7.83 11.12
C LEU A 34 -7.60 -6.53 11.23
N ALA A 35 -7.57 -5.71 10.18
CA ALA A 35 -6.92 -4.41 10.21
C ALA A 35 -7.59 -3.47 11.22
N ASN A 36 -8.93 -3.45 11.22
CA ASN A 36 -9.69 -2.64 12.17
C ASN A 36 -9.44 -3.09 13.62
N ASP A 37 -9.44 -4.40 13.86
CA ASP A 37 -9.17 -4.96 15.20
C ASP A 37 -7.75 -4.65 15.67
N PHE A 38 -6.80 -4.66 14.77
CA PHE A 38 -5.40 -4.29 15.06
C PHE A 38 -5.26 -2.78 15.34
N ALA A 39 -6.25 -1.99 14.94
CA ALA A 39 -6.23 -0.53 15.03
C ALA A 39 -5.04 0.07 14.30
N ALA A 40 -4.77 -0.40 13.09
CA ALA A 40 -3.66 0.06 12.27
C ALA A 40 -3.83 1.53 11.89
N ASN A 41 -2.70 2.22 11.69
CA ASN A 41 -2.69 3.59 11.18
C ASN A 41 -2.75 3.64 9.66
N LEU A 42 -2.34 2.55 9.01
CA LEU A 42 -2.41 2.40 7.56
C LEU A 42 -2.59 0.93 7.23
N TYR A 43 -3.49 0.62 6.32
CA TYR A 43 -3.61 -0.69 5.70
C TYR A 43 -2.95 -0.64 4.33
N LEU A 44 -2.05 -1.59 4.07
CA LEU A 44 -1.37 -1.69 2.78
C LEU A 44 -1.58 -3.09 2.23
N GLY A 45 -2.42 -3.21 1.20
CA GLY A 45 -2.67 -4.46 0.50
C GLY A 45 -1.75 -4.61 -0.69
N ILE A 46 -1.30 -5.84 -0.93
CA ILE A 46 -0.45 -6.16 -2.07
C ILE A 46 -1.08 -7.31 -2.84
N GLU A 47 -1.40 -7.07 -4.11
CA GLU A 47 -2.04 -8.04 -4.98
C GLU A 47 -1.15 -8.35 -6.18
N ALA A 48 -1.10 -9.62 -6.57
CA ALA A 48 -0.48 -10.04 -7.82
C ALA A 48 -1.47 -9.83 -8.96
N ARG A 49 -0.98 -9.34 -10.09
CA ARG A 49 -1.75 -9.19 -11.31
C ARG A 49 -1.12 -10.00 -12.44
N GLU A 50 -1.94 -10.46 -13.38
CA GLU A 50 -1.45 -11.26 -14.51
C GLU A 50 -0.82 -10.42 -15.61
N SER A 51 -1.38 -9.25 -15.87
CA SER A 51 -0.87 -8.33 -16.89
C SER A 51 0.18 -7.39 -16.32
N GLN A 52 0.85 -6.64 -17.21
CA GLN A 52 1.80 -5.61 -16.78
C GLN A 52 1.04 -4.43 -16.19
N VAL A 53 1.03 -4.38 -14.87
CA VAL A 53 0.28 -3.39 -14.09
C VAL A 53 1.10 -2.96 -12.88
N CYS A 54 1.07 -1.67 -12.59
CA CYS A 54 1.50 -1.13 -11.31
C CYS A 54 0.43 -0.11 -10.91
N GLU A 55 -0.56 -0.57 -10.17
CA GLU A 55 -1.71 0.25 -9.79
C GLU A 55 -1.73 0.42 -8.29
N ILE A 56 -1.89 1.66 -7.85
CA ILE A 56 -1.97 1.99 -6.43
C ILE A 56 -3.34 2.62 -6.20
N ALA A 57 -4.21 1.86 -5.54
CA ALA A 57 -5.61 2.23 -5.38
C ALA A 57 -5.88 2.76 -3.98
N TYR A 58 -6.66 3.84 -3.91
CA TYR A 58 -7.15 4.42 -2.66
C TYR A 58 -8.67 4.54 -2.73
N TYR A 59 -9.35 4.69 -1.58
CA TYR A 59 -10.80 4.77 -1.57
C TYR A 59 -11.28 6.08 -2.18
N HIS A 60 -12.15 5.96 -3.17
CA HIS A 60 -12.78 7.10 -3.83
C HIS A 60 -14.19 6.72 -4.23
N THR A 61 -15.14 7.58 -3.92
CA THR A 61 -16.51 7.50 -4.38
C THR A 61 -16.99 8.89 -4.73
N GLU A 62 -18.13 9.00 -5.37
CA GLU A 62 -18.71 10.29 -5.69
C GLU A 62 -18.92 11.12 -4.41
N GLY A 63 -18.31 12.29 -4.35
CA GLY A 63 -18.44 13.19 -3.20
C GLY A 63 -17.48 12.93 -2.04
N PHE A 64 -16.67 11.86 -2.09
CA PHE A 64 -15.72 11.58 -1.01
C PHE A 64 -14.52 10.79 -1.49
N HIS A 65 -13.36 11.11 -0.95
CA HIS A 65 -12.17 10.25 -1.08
C HIS A 65 -11.31 10.38 0.18
N SER A 66 -10.52 9.33 0.46
CA SER A 66 -9.60 9.35 1.59
C SER A 66 -8.37 10.17 1.23
N VAL A 67 -8.24 11.37 1.82
CA VAL A 67 -7.10 12.25 1.55
C VAL A 67 -5.78 11.63 2.03
N PRO A 68 -5.69 11.09 3.26
CA PRO A 68 -4.43 10.46 3.68
C PRO A 68 -4.02 9.28 2.82
N ALA A 69 -4.98 8.45 2.38
CA ALA A 69 -4.68 7.33 1.50
C ALA A 69 -4.21 7.80 0.13
N HIS A 70 -4.82 8.84 -0.41
CA HIS A 70 -4.41 9.42 -1.68
C HIS A 70 -2.97 9.97 -1.60
N ILE A 71 -2.63 10.60 -0.49
CA ILE A 71 -1.26 11.11 -0.27
C ILE A 71 -0.27 9.96 -0.28
N TYR A 72 -0.54 8.88 0.46
CA TYR A 72 0.36 7.73 0.46
C TYR A 72 0.49 7.11 -0.93
N ALA A 73 -0.62 6.91 -1.62
CA ALA A 73 -0.62 6.32 -2.95
C ALA A 73 0.24 7.14 -3.93
N THR A 74 0.13 8.46 -3.86
CA THR A 74 0.92 9.36 -4.70
C THR A 74 2.41 9.26 -4.38
N LEU A 75 2.77 9.25 -3.10
CA LEU A 75 4.17 9.11 -2.67
C LEU A 75 4.76 7.78 -3.11
N ALA A 76 4.00 6.69 -2.99
CA ALA A 76 4.43 5.38 -3.42
C ALA A 76 4.65 5.33 -4.94
N ALA A 77 3.72 5.89 -5.71
CA ALA A 77 3.84 5.94 -7.16
C ALA A 77 5.05 6.76 -7.58
N GLU A 78 5.31 7.89 -6.95
CA GLU A 78 6.48 8.73 -7.26
C GLU A 78 7.78 8.00 -6.95
N ALA A 79 7.85 7.27 -5.84
CA ALA A 79 9.04 6.49 -5.48
C ALA A 79 9.30 5.39 -6.51
N ILE A 80 8.27 4.66 -6.92
CA ILE A 80 8.38 3.61 -7.92
C ILE A 80 8.76 4.20 -9.28
N GLU A 81 8.21 5.34 -9.65
CA GLU A 81 8.55 6.01 -10.91
C GLU A 81 10.04 6.36 -10.97
N ARG A 82 10.63 6.78 -9.86
CA ARG A 82 12.05 7.13 -9.80
C ARG A 82 12.95 5.89 -9.89
N SER A 83 12.57 4.79 -9.24
CA SER A 83 13.42 3.59 -9.16
C SER A 83 13.21 2.62 -10.30
N ALA A 84 12.01 2.54 -10.84
CA ALA A 84 11.63 1.59 -11.88
C ALA A 84 10.55 2.21 -12.79
N PRO A 85 10.91 3.24 -13.58
CA PRO A 85 9.93 3.96 -14.42
C PRO A 85 9.21 3.06 -15.43
N TRP A 86 9.80 1.93 -15.78
CA TRP A 86 9.19 0.98 -16.70
C TRP A 86 7.96 0.26 -16.12
N PHE A 87 7.75 0.31 -14.80
CA PHE A 87 6.51 -0.18 -14.19
C PHE A 87 5.32 0.72 -14.51
N LYS A 88 5.56 1.99 -14.83
CA LYS A 88 4.53 2.98 -15.15
C LYS A 88 3.44 3.02 -14.07
N PRO A 89 3.78 3.38 -12.82
CA PRO A 89 2.81 3.38 -11.73
C PRO A 89 1.66 4.34 -11.98
N VAL A 90 0.45 3.90 -11.66
CA VAL A 90 -0.78 4.68 -11.80
C VAL A 90 -1.49 4.72 -10.46
N VAL A 91 -1.96 5.90 -10.06
CA VAL A 91 -2.77 6.09 -8.85
C VAL A 91 -4.23 6.16 -9.26
N ASN A 92 -5.06 5.29 -8.71
CA ASN A 92 -6.49 5.20 -9.06
C ASN A 92 -7.38 5.26 -7.81
N GLY A 93 -8.43 6.09 -7.89
CA GLY A 93 -9.49 6.07 -6.90
C GLY A 93 -10.45 4.92 -7.21
N MET A 94 -10.75 4.09 -6.21
CA MET A 94 -11.57 2.89 -6.40
C MET A 94 -12.46 2.64 -5.18
N ARG A 95 -13.48 1.80 -5.38
CA ARG A 95 -14.42 1.40 -4.32
C ARG A 95 -14.26 -0.07 -3.96
N LEU A 96 -13.03 -0.55 -3.85
CA LEU A 96 -12.78 -1.93 -3.45
C LEU A 96 -13.31 -2.19 -2.04
N GLN A 97 -13.79 -3.40 -1.80
CA GLN A 97 -14.40 -3.77 -0.52
C GLN A 97 -13.47 -3.49 0.67
N VAL A 98 -12.21 -3.88 0.59
CA VAL A 98 -11.27 -3.66 1.70
C VAL A 98 -11.02 -2.16 1.94
N LEU A 99 -11.03 -1.35 0.88
CA LEU A 99 -10.87 0.11 1.02
C LEU A 99 -12.09 0.75 1.67
N ARG A 100 -13.27 0.22 1.38
CA ARG A 100 -14.53 0.74 1.93
C ARG A 100 -14.74 0.34 3.39
N GLU A 101 -14.32 -0.85 3.77
CA GLU A 101 -14.63 -1.42 5.09
C GLU A 101 -13.57 -1.14 6.16
N THR A 102 -12.39 -0.63 5.78
CA THR A 102 -11.37 -0.25 6.75
C THR A 102 -11.68 1.10 7.38
N THR A 103 -11.33 1.25 8.67
CA THR A 103 -11.56 2.50 9.42
C THR A 103 -10.35 3.42 9.41
N MET A 104 -9.23 2.97 8.89
CA MET A 104 -8.00 3.75 8.73
C MET A 104 -7.74 3.99 7.25
N PRO A 105 -6.79 4.89 6.89
CA PRO A 105 -6.36 5.01 5.51
C PRO A 105 -5.90 3.66 4.96
N ALA A 106 -6.36 3.32 3.76
CA ALA A 106 -6.08 2.03 3.14
C ALA A 106 -5.70 2.22 1.68
N VAL A 107 -4.67 1.48 1.26
CA VAL A 107 -4.16 1.49 -0.11
C VAL A 107 -3.96 0.05 -0.55
N VAL A 108 -4.33 -0.26 -1.78
CA VAL A 108 -4.08 -1.57 -2.38
C VAL A 108 -3.18 -1.40 -3.60
N CYS A 109 -2.06 -2.09 -3.58
CA CYS A 109 -1.09 -2.09 -4.68
C CYS A 109 -1.22 -3.35 -5.50
N GLY A 110 -1.51 -3.21 -6.79
CA GLY A 110 -1.55 -4.32 -7.74
C GLY A 110 -0.32 -4.31 -8.62
N PHE A 111 0.46 -5.35 -8.57
CA PHE A 111 1.72 -5.47 -9.31
C PHE A 111 1.70 -6.71 -10.21
N GLY A 112 2.12 -6.55 -11.46
CA GLY A 112 2.21 -7.66 -12.39
C GLY A 112 3.09 -7.37 -13.61
N PRO A 113 3.44 -8.40 -14.36
CA PRO A 113 3.26 -9.82 -14.01
C PRO A 113 4.29 -10.29 -12.98
N ILE A 114 4.01 -11.39 -12.31
CA ILE A 114 4.87 -11.91 -11.22
C ILE A 114 6.32 -12.08 -11.67
N THR A 115 6.53 -12.57 -12.88
CA THR A 115 7.86 -12.79 -13.42
C THR A 115 8.72 -11.52 -13.48
N ARG A 116 8.09 -10.35 -13.58
CA ARG A 116 8.80 -9.07 -13.57
C ARG A 116 8.87 -8.47 -12.18
N VAL A 117 7.91 -8.79 -11.32
CA VAL A 117 7.84 -8.25 -9.97
C VAL A 117 8.83 -8.91 -9.03
N ILE A 118 8.92 -10.23 -9.07
CA ILE A 118 9.80 -10.98 -8.15
C ILE A 118 11.25 -10.49 -8.13
N PRO A 119 11.91 -10.28 -9.29
CA PRO A 119 13.29 -9.77 -9.28
C PRO A 119 13.44 -8.36 -8.69
N HIS A 120 12.32 -7.62 -8.53
CA HIS A 120 12.32 -6.24 -8.06
C HIS A 120 11.70 -6.08 -6.68
N CYS A 121 11.43 -7.18 -5.96
CA CYS A 121 10.80 -7.11 -4.64
C CYS A 121 11.55 -6.22 -3.67
N ALA A 122 12.89 -6.30 -3.64
CA ALA A 122 13.69 -5.48 -2.73
C ALA A 122 13.53 -3.99 -3.03
N VAL A 123 13.57 -3.62 -4.30
CA VAL A 123 13.41 -2.23 -4.73
C VAL A 123 12.01 -1.72 -4.41
N LEU A 124 10.98 -2.52 -4.71
CA LEU A 124 9.59 -2.14 -4.41
C LEU A 124 9.37 -2.00 -2.91
N ALA A 125 9.93 -2.90 -2.11
CA ALA A 125 9.83 -2.81 -0.65
C ALA A 125 10.48 -1.51 -0.14
N ASP A 126 11.65 -1.15 -0.64
CA ASP A 126 12.30 0.11 -0.29
C ASP A 126 11.43 1.31 -0.65
N ASP A 127 10.84 1.30 -1.85
CA ASP A 127 9.99 2.39 -2.31
C ASP A 127 8.77 2.57 -1.42
N LEU A 128 8.12 1.46 -1.06
CA LEU A 128 6.93 1.50 -0.20
C LEU A 128 7.29 1.98 1.21
N VAL A 129 8.45 1.57 1.75
CA VAL A 129 8.92 2.04 3.06
C VAL A 129 9.27 3.53 3.01
N ASN A 130 10.00 3.97 1.99
CA ASN A 130 10.38 5.38 1.85
C ASN A 130 9.15 6.27 1.74
N ALA A 131 8.15 5.83 0.97
CA ALA A 131 6.88 6.53 0.88
C ALA A 131 6.19 6.63 2.25
N LEU A 132 6.23 5.55 3.03
CA LEU A 132 5.63 5.52 4.36
C LEU A 132 6.32 6.50 5.31
N GLU A 133 7.65 6.57 5.27
CA GLU A 133 8.40 7.49 6.12
C GLU A 133 8.03 8.95 5.82
N ILE A 134 7.92 9.30 4.54
CA ILE A 134 7.49 10.64 4.13
C ILE A 134 6.04 10.88 4.54
N TRP A 135 5.19 9.88 4.33
CA TRP A 135 3.76 9.96 4.66
C TRP A 135 3.53 10.22 6.15
N VAL A 136 4.25 9.51 7.01
CA VAL A 136 4.14 9.69 8.46
C VAL A 136 4.51 11.13 8.86
N LYS A 137 5.59 11.65 8.31
CA LYS A 137 6.01 13.04 8.58
C LYS A 137 4.98 14.03 8.07
N THR A 138 4.49 13.84 6.85
CA THR A 138 3.53 14.73 6.20
C THR A 138 2.21 14.77 6.97
N THR A 139 1.67 13.58 7.31
CA THR A 139 0.39 13.50 8.02
C THR A 139 0.50 13.98 9.45
N SER A 140 1.61 13.72 10.13
CA SER A 140 1.85 14.22 11.48
C SER A 140 1.87 15.75 11.52
N LEU A 141 2.55 16.37 10.56
CA LEU A 141 2.61 17.83 10.47
C LEU A 141 1.26 18.45 10.10
N LYS A 142 0.50 17.79 9.22
CA LYS A 142 -0.76 18.32 8.70
C LYS A 142 -1.90 18.16 9.70
N PHE A 143 -1.93 17.08 10.48
CA PHE A 143 -3.03 16.76 11.38
C PHE A 143 -2.69 16.91 12.86
N LYS A 144 -1.48 17.35 13.17
CA LYS A 144 -1.09 17.63 14.54
C LYS A 144 -1.56 19.03 14.90
N SER A 145 -2.60 19.08 15.70
CA SER A 145 -3.14 20.34 16.20
C SER A 145 -2.30 20.91 17.33
#